data_2086f5566482b35157e6e10bc6a50509
#
_entry.id   2086f5566482b35157e6e10bc6a50509
#
_cell.length_a   1.000
_cell.length_b   1.000
_cell.length_c   1.000
_cell.angle_alpha   90.00
_cell.angle_beta   90.00
_cell.angle_gamma   90.00
#
_symmetry.space_group_name_H-M   'P 1'
#
loop_
_entity.id
_entity.type
_entity.pdbx_description
1 polymer ?
#
loop_
_entity_poly.entity_id
_entity_poly.type
_entity_poly.pdbx_seq_one_letter_code
_entity_poly.pdbx_strand_id
1 'polypeptide(L)'
;MLSILQKKPTIYKDPYPHFVIEDALPDDLYDHLEREWPKEQLLRTQPFDKGICYRLKADEMLKESVVPHVWKEFAEYHTSVEFFNEVKDIFGDIIPEIPNIEKTLSARGWDKGNDIIGTDCQAVMHKPIDYSSRTPHIDNPREIYAGLLYMPYPDDNSTGGEFQIHQAEGVIEEVNKSGGREVSAYNQGKVVKSVPYKRNTFVMFCNNSSRSVHSVSPRVGATLHRRSVNIIAEFNKVSNRSMFKVKEFRK
;
A
#
# COMPACT_ATOMS: atom_id res chain seq x y z
N MET A 1 21.21 1.47 5.82
CA MET A 1 19.96 1.45 6.62
C MET A 1 18.82 1.13 5.65
N LEU A 2 17.97 0.15 5.98
CA LEU A 2 16.94 -0.36 5.05
C LEU A 2 15.63 0.43 5.03
N SER A 3 15.39 1.29 6.04
CA SER A 3 14.12 2.04 6.16
C SER A 3 13.89 2.99 4.99
N ILE A 4 12.68 2.98 4.45
CA ILE A 4 12.20 3.94 3.46
C ILE A 4 11.88 5.31 4.09
N LEU A 5 11.89 5.40 5.43
CA LEU A 5 11.56 6.59 6.20
C LEU A 5 12.80 7.36 6.70
N GLN A 6 13.96 7.18 6.07
CA GLN A 6 15.20 7.87 6.47
C GLN A 6 15.10 9.39 6.38
N LYS A 7 14.31 9.91 5.44
CA LYS A 7 14.00 11.33 5.32
C LYS A 7 12.73 11.62 6.12
N LYS A 8 12.81 12.57 7.05
CA LYS A 8 11.62 13.00 7.81
C LYS A 8 10.61 13.67 6.88
N PRO A 9 9.40 13.09 6.70
CA PRO A 9 8.42 13.66 5.79
C PRO A 9 7.67 14.83 6.41
N THR A 10 7.12 15.70 5.55
CA THR A 10 6.09 16.66 5.95
C THR A 10 4.72 15.99 5.84
N ILE A 11 3.99 15.95 6.95
CA ILE A 11 2.63 15.36 6.99
C ILE A 11 1.63 16.41 6.54
N TYR A 12 0.82 16.06 5.54
CA TYR A 12 -0.37 16.78 5.14
C TYR A 12 -1.59 16.13 5.82
N LYS A 13 -2.43 16.95 6.46
CA LYS A 13 -3.62 16.45 7.20
C LYS A 13 -4.86 16.40 6.32
N ASP A 14 -4.92 17.23 5.30
CA ASP A 14 -6.06 17.35 4.40
C ASP A 14 -5.76 16.72 3.04
N PRO A 15 -6.77 16.04 2.43
CA PRO A 15 -8.10 15.70 2.95
C PRO A 15 -8.07 14.56 3.97
N TYR A 16 -6.94 13.87 4.11
CA TYR A 16 -6.64 12.85 5.10
C TYR A 16 -5.12 12.78 5.32
N PRO A 17 -4.65 12.22 6.45
CA PRO A 17 -3.23 12.20 6.77
C PRO A 17 -2.41 11.42 5.75
N HIS A 18 -1.46 12.10 5.12
CA HIS A 18 -0.56 11.51 4.14
C HIS A 18 0.77 12.27 4.05
N PHE A 19 1.76 11.64 3.45
CA PHE A 19 3.02 12.28 3.06
C PHE A 19 3.58 11.68 1.77
N VAL A 20 4.52 12.39 1.17
CA VAL A 20 5.29 11.97 -0.01
C VAL A 20 6.77 12.21 0.25
N ILE A 21 7.61 11.24 -0.11
CA ILE A 21 9.06 11.35 -0.07
C ILE A 21 9.58 11.07 -1.48
N GLU A 22 10.23 12.04 -2.09
CA GLU A 22 11.01 11.83 -3.32
C GLU A 22 12.42 11.36 -2.95
N ASP A 23 13.00 10.48 -3.79
CA ASP A 23 14.28 9.81 -3.53
C ASP A 23 14.29 9.20 -2.12
N ALA A 24 13.29 8.33 -1.87
CA ALA A 24 12.98 7.81 -0.55
C ALA A 24 14.06 6.86 -0.03
N LEU A 25 14.67 6.07 -0.91
CA LEU A 25 15.79 5.18 -0.60
C LEU A 25 17.10 5.79 -1.12
N PRO A 26 18.25 5.46 -0.50
CA PRO A 26 19.55 5.67 -1.13
C PRO A 26 19.60 5.03 -2.52
N ASP A 27 20.24 5.69 -3.48
CA ASP A 27 20.26 5.24 -4.87
C ASP A 27 20.85 3.84 -5.03
N ASP A 28 21.90 3.51 -4.30
CA ASP A 28 22.54 2.18 -4.32
C ASP A 28 21.57 1.06 -3.87
N LEU A 29 20.79 1.32 -2.84
CA LEU A 29 19.78 0.37 -2.37
C LEU A 29 18.62 0.26 -3.37
N TYR A 30 18.12 1.40 -3.86
CA TYR A 30 17.04 1.40 -4.84
C TYR A 30 17.44 0.65 -6.12
N ASP A 31 18.63 0.95 -6.68
CA ASP A 31 19.15 0.30 -7.88
C ASP A 31 19.38 -1.20 -7.67
N HIS A 32 19.77 -1.60 -6.44
CA HIS A 32 19.92 -3.00 -6.10
C HIS A 32 18.56 -3.72 -6.08
N LEU A 33 17.54 -3.14 -5.44
CA LEU A 33 16.18 -3.67 -5.43
C LEU A 33 15.59 -3.72 -6.86
N GLU A 34 15.81 -2.69 -7.67
CA GLU A 34 15.32 -2.64 -9.05
C GLU A 34 15.95 -3.73 -9.92
N ARG A 35 17.26 -3.88 -9.88
CA ARG A 35 18.00 -4.90 -10.63
C ARG A 35 17.60 -6.32 -10.23
N GLU A 36 17.40 -6.53 -8.94
CA GLU A 36 17.05 -7.82 -8.34
C GLU A 36 15.52 -7.98 -8.17
N TRP A 37 14.71 -7.27 -8.95
CA TRP A 37 13.24 -7.41 -8.89
C TRP A 37 12.82 -8.89 -8.91
N PRO A 38 11.92 -9.34 -8.02
CA PRO A 38 11.51 -10.74 -7.95
C PRO A 38 11.00 -11.23 -9.30
N LYS A 39 11.39 -12.45 -9.69
CA LYS A 39 10.96 -13.04 -10.96
C LYS A 39 9.44 -13.05 -11.08
N GLU A 40 8.91 -12.69 -12.24
CA GLU A 40 7.46 -12.59 -12.49
C GLU A 40 6.69 -13.87 -12.13
N GLN A 41 7.32 -15.04 -12.34
CA GLN A 41 6.72 -16.34 -12.02
C GLN A 41 6.39 -16.53 -10.52
N LEU A 42 7.03 -15.76 -9.64
CA LEU A 42 6.77 -15.77 -8.21
C LEU A 42 5.56 -14.90 -7.82
N LEU A 43 5.22 -13.92 -8.65
CA LEU A 43 4.10 -13.03 -8.41
C LEU A 43 2.79 -13.72 -8.80
N ARG A 44 1.80 -13.69 -7.92
CA ARG A 44 0.51 -14.38 -8.09
C ARG A 44 -0.64 -13.41 -8.10
N THR A 45 -1.68 -13.73 -8.89
CA THR A 45 -2.95 -13.01 -8.81
C THR A 45 -3.73 -13.45 -7.58
N GLN A 46 -4.42 -12.52 -6.96
CA GLN A 46 -5.47 -12.83 -5.99
C GLN A 46 -6.80 -13.00 -6.71
N PRO A 47 -7.77 -13.76 -6.15
CA PRO A 47 -9.07 -13.99 -6.79
C PRO A 47 -9.83 -12.72 -7.19
N PHE A 48 -9.63 -11.63 -6.46
CA PHE A 48 -10.26 -10.33 -6.72
C PHE A 48 -9.52 -9.46 -7.75
N ASP A 49 -8.27 -9.77 -8.09
CA ASP A 49 -7.45 -8.97 -9.01
C ASP A 49 -7.80 -9.17 -10.49
N LYS A 50 -8.61 -10.19 -10.81
CA LYS A 50 -9.06 -10.51 -12.19
C LYS A 50 -7.93 -10.61 -13.20
N GLY A 51 -6.73 -11.02 -12.78
CA GLY A 51 -5.55 -11.15 -13.64
C GLY A 51 -4.95 -9.81 -14.08
N ILE A 52 -5.26 -8.70 -13.40
CA ILE A 52 -4.72 -7.37 -13.70
C ILE A 52 -3.53 -7.05 -12.78
N CYS A 53 -3.59 -7.52 -11.54
CA CYS A 53 -2.59 -7.26 -10.52
C CYS A 53 -1.93 -8.57 -10.09
N TYR A 54 -0.61 -8.57 -10.04
CA TYR A 54 0.23 -9.68 -9.56
C TYR A 54 1.00 -9.22 -8.34
N ARG A 55 1.12 -10.09 -7.33
CA ARG A 55 1.76 -9.77 -6.05
C ARG A 55 2.64 -10.89 -5.56
N LEU A 56 3.75 -10.53 -4.93
CA LEU A 56 4.51 -11.40 -4.05
C LEU A 56 4.48 -10.76 -2.66
N LYS A 57 3.83 -11.44 -1.71
CA LYS A 57 3.64 -10.97 -0.33
C LYS A 57 4.89 -11.22 0.51
N ALA A 58 5.06 -10.47 1.60
CA ALA A 58 6.19 -10.62 2.49
C ALA A 58 6.36 -12.06 3.02
N ASP A 59 5.27 -12.71 3.45
CA ASP A 59 5.34 -14.06 4.00
C ASP A 59 5.74 -15.13 2.96
N GLU A 60 5.37 -14.93 1.69
CA GLU A 60 5.82 -15.74 0.56
C GLU A 60 7.28 -15.39 0.23
N MET A 61 7.62 -14.11 0.16
CA MET A 61 8.96 -13.61 -0.16
C MET A 61 10.01 -14.15 0.81
N LEU A 62 9.71 -14.15 2.11
CA LEU A 62 10.62 -14.62 3.16
C LEU A 62 10.85 -16.13 3.14
N LYS A 63 9.90 -16.91 2.62
CA LYS A 63 9.98 -18.39 2.55
C LYS A 63 10.65 -18.89 1.28
N GLU A 64 10.45 -18.20 0.16
CA GLU A 64 10.95 -18.66 -1.15
C GLU A 64 12.46 -18.51 -1.26
N SER A 65 13.16 -19.62 -1.45
CA SER A 65 14.64 -19.64 -1.53
C SER A 65 15.20 -18.88 -2.73
N VAL A 66 14.41 -18.76 -3.80
CA VAL A 66 14.79 -18.11 -5.06
C VAL A 66 14.59 -16.59 -5.07
N VAL A 67 14.01 -16.03 -4.01
CA VAL A 67 13.90 -14.57 -3.85
C VAL A 67 15.26 -14.01 -3.44
N PRO A 68 15.77 -12.96 -4.14
CA PRO A 68 17.04 -12.33 -3.82
C PRO A 68 17.10 -11.82 -2.37
N HIS A 69 18.28 -11.92 -1.74
CA HIS A 69 18.47 -11.61 -0.32
C HIS A 69 18.08 -10.16 0.02
N VAL A 70 18.42 -9.21 -0.83
CA VAL A 70 18.07 -7.80 -0.64
C VAL A 70 16.56 -7.58 -0.49
N TRP A 71 15.74 -8.33 -1.23
CA TRP A 71 14.28 -8.26 -1.13
C TRP A 71 13.77 -8.88 0.16
N LYS A 72 14.41 -9.94 0.64
CA LYS A 72 14.07 -10.55 1.94
C LYS A 72 14.37 -9.60 3.09
N GLU A 73 15.56 -9.02 3.11
CA GLU A 73 15.95 -8.04 4.14
C GLU A 73 15.03 -6.81 4.10
N PHE A 74 14.70 -6.32 2.90
CA PHE A 74 13.79 -5.20 2.73
C PHE A 74 12.38 -5.53 3.25
N ALA A 75 11.83 -6.70 2.89
CA ALA A 75 10.52 -7.13 3.36
C ALA A 75 10.50 -7.38 4.87
N GLU A 76 11.53 -8.04 5.41
CA GLU A 76 11.66 -8.30 6.85
C GLU A 76 11.64 -7.02 7.66
N TYR A 77 12.43 -6.02 7.25
CA TYR A 77 12.47 -4.73 7.92
C TYR A 77 11.09 -4.01 7.86
N HIS A 78 10.51 -3.89 6.66
CA HIS A 78 9.26 -3.15 6.47
C HIS A 78 8.00 -3.87 6.98
N THR A 79 8.16 -5.08 7.51
CA THR A 79 7.11 -5.81 8.23
C THR A 79 7.38 -5.95 9.73
N SER A 80 8.46 -5.36 10.22
CA SER A 80 8.88 -5.44 11.62
C SER A 80 8.12 -4.47 12.55
N VAL A 81 8.28 -4.69 13.85
CA VAL A 81 7.78 -3.78 14.89
C VAL A 81 8.51 -2.45 14.83
N GLU A 82 9.81 -2.47 14.53
CA GLU A 82 10.63 -1.27 14.40
C GLU A 82 10.08 -0.34 13.34
N PHE A 83 9.76 -0.87 12.15
CA PHE A 83 9.18 -0.06 11.08
C PHE A 83 7.76 0.44 11.42
N PHE A 84 6.94 -0.41 12.06
CA PHE A 84 5.62 0.03 12.52
C PHE A 84 5.73 1.20 13.50
N ASN A 85 6.70 1.16 14.42
CA ASN A 85 6.94 2.25 15.37
C ASN A 85 7.45 3.52 14.66
N GLU A 86 8.32 3.43 13.64
CA GLU A 86 8.71 4.59 12.82
C GLU A 86 7.49 5.26 12.18
N VAL A 87 6.58 4.48 11.60
CA VAL A 87 5.35 5.00 10.99
C VAL A 87 4.45 5.63 12.06
N LYS A 88 4.32 4.99 13.23
CA LYS A 88 3.55 5.53 14.35
C LYS A 88 4.12 6.86 14.87
N ASP A 89 5.43 6.96 14.96
CA ASP A 89 6.10 8.22 15.38
C ASP A 89 5.84 9.37 14.40
N ILE A 90 5.71 9.05 13.11
CA ILE A 90 5.38 10.03 12.08
C ILE A 90 3.92 10.47 12.19
N PHE A 91 2.96 9.53 12.26
CA PHE A 91 1.53 9.85 12.28
C PHE A 91 0.97 10.17 13.66
N GLY A 92 1.72 9.88 14.73
CA GLY A 92 1.32 10.18 16.12
C GLY A 92 0.02 9.50 16.53
N ASP A 93 -0.83 10.24 17.25
CA ASP A 93 -2.10 9.75 17.79
C ASP A 93 -3.14 9.30 16.75
N ILE A 94 -2.88 9.52 15.46
CA ILE A 94 -3.74 9.02 14.38
C ILE A 94 -3.70 7.50 14.33
N ILE A 95 -2.54 6.90 14.60
CA ILE A 95 -2.40 5.45 14.75
C ILE A 95 -2.66 5.08 16.21
N PRO A 96 -3.70 4.27 16.48
CA PRO A 96 -4.07 3.92 17.86
C PRO A 96 -2.97 3.10 18.55
N GLU A 97 -2.94 3.20 19.88
CA GLU A 97 -2.06 2.36 20.71
C GLU A 97 -2.38 0.87 20.53
N ILE A 98 -1.33 0.08 20.36
CA ILE A 98 -1.39 -1.37 20.24
C ILE A 98 -0.67 -1.99 21.45
N PRO A 99 -1.41 -2.56 22.40
CA PRO A 99 -0.78 -3.19 23.56
C PRO A 99 0.09 -4.38 23.14
N ASN A 100 1.30 -4.47 23.71
CA ASN A 100 2.25 -5.58 23.50
C ASN A 100 2.53 -5.85 22.00
N ILE A 101 2.80 -4.79 21.24
CA ILE A 101 2.98 -4.90 19.79
C ILE A 101 4.04 -5.93 19.38
N GLU A 102 5.11 -6.07 20.16
CA GLU A 102 6.17 -7.08 19.94
C GLU A 102 5.65 -8.52 19.94
N LYS A 103 4.49 -8.76 20.58
CA LYS A 103 3.86 -10.09 20.68
C LYS A 103 2.62 -10.25 19.81
N THR A 104 2.15 -9.17 19.22
CA THR A 104 0.85 -9.13 18.54
C THR A 104 0.93 -8.63 17.10
N LEU A 105 2.13 -8.36 16.60
CA LEU A 105 2.41 -8.05 15.21
C LEU A 105 3.08 -9.24 14.54
N SER A 106 2.61 -9.60 13.36
CA SER A 106 3.28 -10.60 12.50
C SER A 106 3.41 -10.12 11.07
N ALA A 107 4.54 -10.49 10.44
CA ALA A 107 4.68 -10.44 9.01
C ALA A 107 3.64 -11.40 8.39
N ARG A 108 2.88 -10.89 7.48
CA ARG A 108 1.61 -11.40 7.02
C ARG A 108 1.55 -12.89 6.66
N GLY A 109 0.93 -13.64 7.55
CA GLY A 109 0.03 -14.70 7.12
C GLY A 109 -1.33 -14.29 7.69
N TRP A 110 -2.23 -13.84 6.85
CA TRP A 110 -3.59 -13.47 7.24
C TRP A 110 -4.20 -14.53 8.14
N ASP A 111 -4.72 -14.11 9.28
CA ASP A 111 -5.46 -14.96 10.22
C ASP A 111 -4.62 -16.03 10.97
N LYS A 112 -3.34 -15.79 11.25
CA LYS A 112 -2.55 -16.68 12.11
C LYS A 112 -2.59 -16.22 13.56
N GLY A 113 -3.18 -17.04 14.40
CA GLY A 113 -3.09 -16.92 15.85
C GLY A 113 -3.83 -15.72 16.44
N ASN A 114 -3.31 -15.22 17.56
CA ASN A 114 -3.86 -14.10 18.33
C ASN A 114 -3.28 -12.73 17.90
N ASP A 115 -2.64 -12.65 16.75
CA ASP A 115 -2.01 -11.41 16.29
C ASP A 115 -3.07 -10.33 16.06
N ILE A 116 -2.82 -9.15 16.59
CA ILE A 116 -3.71 -7.99 16.45
C ILE A 116 -3.43 -7.27 15.12
N ILE A 117 -2.16 -7.20 14.71
CA ILE A 117 -1.68 -6.50 13.52
C ILE A 117 -1.03 -7.48 12.54
N GLY A 118 -1.43 -7.40 11.28
CA GLY A 118 -0.71 -7.98 10.16
C GLY A 118 -0.01 -6.89 9.36
N THR A 119 1.29 -7.08 9.10
CA THR A 119 2.09 -6.20 8.25
C THR A 119 2.45 -6.89 6.95
N ASP A 120 2.60 -6.13 5.88
CA ASP A 120 2.98 -6.67 4.57
C ASP A 120 3.89 -5.71 3.81
N CYS A 121 4.82 -6.27 3.04
CA CYS A 121 5.65 -5.58 2.07
C CYS A 121 5.59 -6.37 0.77
N GLN A 122 4.82 -5.88 -0.19
CA GLN A 122 4.48 -6.64 -1.40
C GLN A 122 5.19 -6.06 -2.62
N ALA A 123 5.89 -6.89 -3.40
CA ALA A 123 6.22 -6.54 -4.77
C ALA A 123 4.94 -6.68 -5.62
N VAL A 124 4.55 -5.61 -6.29
CA VAL A 124 3.28 -5.53 -7.03
C VAL A 124 3.52 -5.12 -8.48
N MET A 125 2.87 -5.82 -9.40
CA MET A 125 2.84 -5.46 -10.81
C MET A 125 1.40 -5.38 -11.31
N HIS A 126 1.09 -4.32 -12.05
CA HIS A 126 -0.16 -4.20 -12.81
C HIS A 126 0.13 -4.34 -14.30
N LYS A 127 -0.76 -5.01 -15.03
CA LYS A 127 -0.64 -5.16 -16.49
C LYS A 127 -0.51 -3.80 -17.19
N PRO A 128 0.18 -3.77 -18.35
CA PRO A 128 0.25 -2.59 -19.18
C PRO A 128 -1.10 -2.35 -19.89
N ILE A 129 -1.96 -1.61 -19.24
CA ILE A 129 -3.32 -1.28 -19.69
C ILE A 129 -3.51 0.22 -19.72
N ASP A 130 -4.18 0.73 -20.77
CA ASP A 130 -4.45 2.15 -20.96
C ASP A 130 -5.71 2.61 -20.19
N TYR A 131 -5.85 2.18 -18.95
CA TYR A 131 -6.90 2.66 -18.04
C TYR A 131 -6.41 2.62 -16.59
N SER A 132 -7.21 3.13 -15.68
CA SER A 132 -6.87 3.10 -14.25
C SER A 132 -6.78 1.67 -13.72
N SER A 133 -5.66 1.32 -13.10
CA SER A 133 -5.51 0.05 -12.39
C SER A 133 -6.34 0.01 -11.09
N ARG A 134 -6.67 1.18 -10.54
CA ARG A 134 -7.52 1.34 -9.35
C ARG A 134 -8.39 2.59 -9.49
N THR A 135 -9.68 2.39 -9.64
CA THR A 135 -10.67 3.47 -9.61
C THR A 135 -10.75 4.09 -8.21
N PRO A 136 -11.36 5.28 -8.04
CA PRO A 136 -11.52 5.89 -6.73
C PRO A 136 -12.20 4.95 -5.72
N HIS A 137 -11.56 4.78 -4.57
CA HIS A 137 -11.99 3.85 -3.52
C HIS A 137 -11.42 4.28 -2.16
N ILE A 138 -11.87 3.61 -1.13
CA ILE A 138 -11.33 3.65 0.23
C ILE A 138 -10.85 2.23 0.53
N ASP A 139 -9.71 2.11 1.14
CA ASP A 139 -9.20 0.81 1.57
C ASP A 139 -10.02 0.22 2.72
N ASN A 140 -9.77 -1.05 3.01
CA ASN A 140 -10.45 -1.75 4.09
C ASN A 140 -10.33 -0.96 5.41
N PRO A 141 -11.44 -0.70 6.12
CA PRO A 141 -11.41 0.02 7.40
C PRO A 141 -10.47 -0.57 8.46
N ARG A 142 -10.04 -1.81 8.31
CA ARG A 142 -9.02 -2.43 9.17
C ARG A 142 -7.60 -2.02 8.81
N GLU A 143 -7.38 -1.52 7.61
CA GLU A 143 -6.07 -1.05 7.16
C GLU A 143 -5.69 0.22 7.93
N ILE A 144 -4.53 0.20 8.57
CA ILE A 144 -4.05 1.28 9.45
C ILE A 144 -3.35 2.32 8.57
N TYR A 145 -2.43 1.85 7.75
CA TYR A 145 -1.73 2.65 6.76
C TYR A 145 -1.44 1.83 5.50
N ALA A 146 -1.32 2.53 4.39
CA ALA A 146 -0.82 2.00 3.14
C ALA A 146 0.24 2.94 2.56
N GLY A 147 1.33 2.36 2.09
CA GLY A 147 2.41 3.05 1.41
C GLY A 147 2.72 2.41 0.07
N LEU A 148 3.13 3.23 -0.91
CA LEU A 148 3.53 2.78 -2.24
C LEU A 148 4.89 3.39 -2.60
N LEU A 149 5.91 2.54 -2.75
CA LEU A 149 7.17 2.92 -3.39
C LEU A 149 7.07 2.61 -4.88
N TYR A 150 7.26 3.61 -5.72
CA TYR A 150 7.24 3.42 -7.16
C TYR A 150 8.57 2.92 -7.70
N MET A 151 8.48 1.91 -8.57
CA MET A 151 9.62 1.28 -9.21
C MET A 151 9.37 1.12 -10.73
N PRO A 152 9.14 2.24 -11.47
CA PRO A 152 8.98 2.16 -12.91
C PRO A 152 10.20 1.53 -13.56
N TYR A 153 9.99 0.86 -14.69
CA TYR A 153 11.13 0.44 -15.52
C TYR A 153 11.86 1.68 -16.05
N PRO A 154 13.20 1.64 -16.21
CA PRO A 154 13.96 2.78 -16.73
C PRO A 154 13.52 3.24 -18.14
N ASP A 155 12.97 2.31 -18.93
CA ASP A 155 12.50 2.53 -20.30
C ASP A 155 10.96 2.66 -20.40
N ASP A 156 10.27 2.84 -19.28
CA ASP A 156 8.82 3.10 -19.24
C ASP A 156 8.51 4.53 -19.71
N ASN A 157 8.08 4.65 -20.96
CA ASN A 157 7.72 5.92 -21.58
C ASN A 157 6.23 6.27 -21.48
N SER A 158 5.45 5.50 -20.71
CA SER A 158 4.04 5.80 -20.51
C SER A 158 3.83 7.06 -19.65
N THR A 159 2.67 7.68 -19.79
CA THR A 159 2.22 8.78 -18.90
C THR A 159 1.09 8.31 -18.02
N GLY A 160 0.81 9.03 -16.94
CA GLY A 160 -0.21 8.63 -15.96
C GLY A 160 0.31 7.61 -14.94
N GLY A 161 -0.63 6.89 -14.31
CA GLY A 161 -0.28 5.93 -13.25
C GLY A 161 0.01 6.58 -11.89
N GLU A 162 -0.27 7.89 -11.76
CA GLU A 162 -0.10 8.64 -10.52
C GLU A 162 -1.06 8.17 -9.44
N PHE A 163 -0.63 8.22 -8.19
CA PHE A 163 -1.53 8.11 -7.05
C PHE A 163 -2.29 9.44 -6.88
N GLN A 164 -3.61 9.36 -6.89
CA GLN A 164 -4.47 10.54 -6.80
C GLN A 164 -5.17 10.58 -5.45
N ILE A 165 -5.07 11.71 -4.78
CA ILE A 165 -5.73 12.02 -3.52
C ILE A 165 -6.97 12.85 -3.83
N HIS A 166 -8.13 12.40 -3.32
CA HIS A 166 -9.41 13.02 -3.57
C HIS A 166 -9.93 13.74 -2.34
N GLN A 167 -10.52 14.92 -2.56
CA GLN A 167 -11.32 15.58 -1.55
C GLN A 167 -12.80 15.18 -1.75
N ALA A 168 -13.19 14.12 -1.05
CA ALA A 168 -14.55 13.62 -1.09
C ALA A 168 -15.46 14.40 -0.14
N GLU A 169 -16.62 14.82 -0.62
CA GLU A 169 -17.62 15.55 0.17
C GLU A 169 -18.59 14.60 0.89
N GLY A 170 -18.72 13.39 0.40
CA GLY A 170 -19.53 12.33 1.00
C GLY A 170 -19.16 10.98 0.44
N VAL A 171 -19.32 9.96 1.25
CA VAL A 171 -19.05 8.58 0.86
C VAL A 171 -20.34 7.80 1.03
N ILE A 172 -20.85 7.24 -0.08
CA ILE A 172 -21.85 6.18 -0.04
C ILE A 172 -21.08 4.87 -0.09
N GLU A 173 -21.22 4.08 0.94
CA GLU A 173 -20.46 2.85 1.15
C GLU A 173 -21.17 1.70 0.44
N GLU A 174 -20.57 1.18 -0.63
CA GLU A 174 -20.90 -0.14 -1.14
C GLU A 174 -19.84 -1.14 -0.72
N VAL A 175 -20.24 -2.16 0.01
CA VAL A 175 -19.40 -3.33 0.22
C VAL A 175 -19.29 -4.05 -1.12
N ASN A 176 -18.08 -4.22 -1.63
CA ASN A 176 -17.83 -4.87 -2.90
C ASN A 176 -18.42 -6.30 -2.89
N LYS A 177 -19.24 -6.63 -3.90
CA LYS A 177 -19.90 -7.93 -4.07
C LYS A 177 -18.95 -9.13 -4.11
N SER A 178 -17.65 -8.90 -4.32
CA SER A 178 -16.61 -9.96 -4.33
C SER A 178 -16.14 -10.41 -2.95
N GLY A 179 -16.77 -9.94 -1.85
CA GLY A 179 -16.34 -10.26 -0.49
C GLY A 179 -15.06 -9.56 -0.05
N GLY A 180 -14.45 -8.78 -0.93
CA GLY A 180 -13.39 -7.84 -0.59
C GLY A 180 -13.96 -6.72 0.31
N ARG A 181 -13.17 -6.28 1.28
CA ARG A 181 -13.59 -5.27 2.25
C ARG A 181 -13.19 -3.85 1.79
N GLU A 182 -13.08 -3.66 0.50
CA GLU A 182 -12.91 -2.34 -0.11
C GLU A 182 -14.26 -1.66 -0.20
N VAL A 183 -14.28 -0.40 0.19
CA VAL A 183 -15.47 0.43 0.14
C VAL A 183 -15.31 1.40 -1.02
N SER A 184 -16.23 1.35 -1.98
CA SER A 184 -16.22 2.28 -3.11
C SER A 184 -16.86 3.61 -2.71
N ALA A 185 -16.23 4.72 -3.09
CA ALA A 185 -16.80 6.05 -2.94
C ALA A 185 -17.67 6.40 -4.13
N TYR A 186 -18.95 6.71 -3.90
CA TYR A 186 -19.85 7.17 -4.96
C TYR A 186 -19.65 8.65 -5.29
N ASN A 187 -19.45 9.46 -4.28
CA ASN A 187 -19.07 10.85 -4.47
C ASN A 187 -17.56 10.97 -4.29
N GLN A 188 -16.85 10.78 -5.37
CA GLN A 188 -15.38 10.73 -5.40
C GLN A 188 -14.75 12.09 -5.06
N GLY A 189 -15.50 13.17 -5.12
CA GLY A 189 -14.96 14.52 -5.04
C GLY A 189 -13.98 14.81 -6.17
N LYS A 190 -13.20 15.86 -6.02
CA LYS A 190 -12.16 16.22 -7.00
C LYS A 190 -10.79 15.72 -6.56
N VAL A 191 -9.94 15.41 -7.51
CA VAL A 191 -8.51 15.19 -7.27
C VAL A 191 -7.88 16.49 -6.81
N VAL A 192 -7.28 16.50 -5.63
CA VAL A 192 -6.59 17.66 -5.06
C VAL A 192 -5.07 17.53 -5.10
N LYS A 193 -4.57 16.30 -5.25
CA LYS A 193 -3.14 16.05 -5.39
C LYS A 193 -2.92 14.79 -6.23
N SER A 194 -1.95 14.86 -7.13
CA SER A 194 -1.41 13.71 -7.86
C SER A 194 0.05 13.52 -7.49
N VAL A 195 0.42 12.30 -7.12
CA VAL A 195 1.80 11.91 -6.84
C VAL A 195 2.32 11.19 -8.07
N PRO A 196 3.33 11.74 -8.77
CA PRO A 196 3.82 11.16 -10.03
C PRO A 196 4.30 9.72 -9.87
N TYR A 197 4.00 8.87 -10.85
CA TYR A 197 4.58 7.54 -10.96
C TYR A 197 6.04 7.66 -11.41
N LYS A 198 6.91 8.05 -10.47
CA LYS A 198 8.32 8.37 -10.69
C LYS A 198 9.20 7.46 -9.85
N ARG A 199 10.36 7.11 -10.40
CA ARG A 199 11.42 6.35 -9.72
C ARG A 199 11.64 6.86 -8.29
N ASN A 200 11.72 5.91 -7.35
CA ASN A 200 12.09 6.16 -5.95
C ASN A 200 11.18 7.18 -5.22
N THR A 201 9.94 7.31 -5.67
CA THR A 201 8.93 8.13 -5.00
C THR A 201 8.09 7.24 -4.11
N PHE A 202 7.98 7.61 -2.84
CA PHE A 202 7.17 6.93 -1.83
C PHE A 202 6.04 7.82 -1.36
N VAL A 203 4.82 7.31 -1.41
CA VAL A 203 3.64 7.93 -0.81
C VAL A 203 3.10 7.02 0.27
N MET A 204 2.73 7.58 1.42
CA MET A 204 2.05 6.83 2.48
C MET A 204 0.91 7.65 3.05
N PHE A 205 -0.17 6.97 3.43
CA PHE A 205 -1.32 7.58 4.07
C PHE A 205 -1.87 6.69 5.21
N CYS A 206 -2.50 7.33 6.20
CA CYS A 206 -3.32 6.67 7.19
C CYS A 206 -4.75 6.55 6.71
N ASN A 207 -5.29 5.33 6.77
CA ASN A 207 -6.67 5.05 6.41
C ASN A 207 -7.59 5.30 7.62
N ASN A 208 -7.68 6.56 8.06
CA ASN A 208 -8.29 6.92 9.34
C ASN A 208 -9.77 7.34 9.25
N SER A 209 -10.34 7.39 8.06
CA SER A 209 -11.73 7.80 7.85
C SER A 209 -12.27 7.37 6.50
N SER A 210 -13.59 7.41 6.35
CA SER A 210 -14.27 7.21 5.07
C SER A 210 -13.98 8.30 4.01
N ARG A 211 -13.15 9.29 4.35
CA ARG A 211 -12.67 10.32 3.42
C ARG A 211 -11.31 10.01 2.80
N SER A 212 -10.67 8.90 3.18
CA SER A 212 -9.36 8.48 2.63
C SER A 212 -9.49 7.96 1.19
N VAL A 213 -10.23 8.72 0.35
CA VAL A 213 -10.51 8.35 -1.05
C VAL A 213 -9.29 8.60 -1.91
N HIS A 214 -8.88 7.58 -2.62
CA HIS A 214 -7.75 7.63 -3.53
C HIS A 214 -7.96 6.77 -4.77
N SER A 215 -7.16 7.01 -5.80
CA SER A 215 -7.20 6.26 -7.06
C SER A 215 -5.82 6.23 -7.70
N VAL A 216 -5.71 5.50 -8.81
CA VAL A 216 -4.57 5.57 -9.71
C VAL A 216 -5.07 6.14 -11.03
N SER A 217 -4.43 7.20 -11.55
CA SER A 217 -4.79 7.77 -12.84
C SER A 217 -4.61 6.75 -13.98
N PRO A 218 -5.37 6.85 -15.07
CA PRO A 218 -5.15 6.05 -16.25
C PRO A 218 -3.71 6.20 -16.77
N ARG A 219 -3.14 5.09 -17.23
CA ARG A 219 -1.88 5.13 -18.00
C ARG A 219 -2.20 5.26 -19.48
N VAL A 220 -1.33 5.92 -20.21
CA VAL A 220 -1.43 6.10 -21.67
C VAL A 220 -0.13 5.68 -22.31
N GLY A 221 -0.22 4.86 -23.35
CA GLY A 221 0.93 4.31 -24.05
C GLY A 221 1.69 3.24 -23.27
N ALA A 222 1.03 2.57 -22.33
CA ALA A 222 1.64 1.60 -21.45
C ALA A 222 1.98 0.30 -22.19
N THR A 223 3.25 -0.01 -22.33
CA THR A 223 3.76 -1.29 -22.88
C THR A 223 4.40 -2.16 -21.80
N LEU A 224 4.78 -1.57 -20.67
CA LEU A 224 5.43 -2.22 -19.53
C LEU A 224 4.49 -2.27 -18.32
N HIS A 225 4.68 -3.27 -17.45
CA HIS A 225 3.94 -3.36 -16.18
C HIS A 225 4.22 -2.13 -15.32
N ARG A 226 3.19 -1.68 -14.58
CA ARG A 226 3.38 -0.71 -13.51
C ARG A 226 3.87 -1.45 -12.26
N ARG A 227 5.10 -1.17 -11.82
CA ARG A 227 5.70 -1.78 -10.62
C ARG A 227 5.59 -0.85 -9.41
N SER A 228 5.28 -1.41 -8.27
CA SER A 228 5.35 -0.72 -6.96
C SER A 228 5.66 -1.72 -5.85
N VAL A 229 6.15 -1.21 -4.72
CA VAL A 229 6.15 -1.96 -3.46
C VAL A 229 5.05 -1.40 -2.59
N ASN A 230 4.13 -2.24 -2.14
CA ASN A 230 3.08 -1.84 -1.23
C ASN A 230 3.46 -2.23 0.19
N ILE A 231 3.52 -1.26 1.09
CA ILE A 231 3.84 -1.44 2.51
C ILE A 231 2.58 -1.14 3.32
N ILE A 232 2.07 -2.14 4.03
CA ILE A 232 0.74 -2.11 4.60
C ILE A 232 0.78 -2.61 6.05
N ALA A 233 -0.04 -2.01 6.92
CA ALA A 233 -0.42 -2.61 8.20
C ALA A 233 -1.93 -2.59 8.35
N GLU A 234 -2.48 -3.69 8.85
CA GLU A 234 -3.91 -3.78 9.12
C GLU A 234 -4.22 -4.56 10.40
N PHE A 235 -5.36 -4.26 10.99
CA PHE A 235 -5.91 -5.08 12.06
C PHE A 235 -6.36 -6.45 11.53
N ASN A 236 -5.95 -7.52 12.21
CA ASN A 236 -6.45 -8.85 11.91
C ASN A 236 -7.95 -8.96 12.19
N LYS A 237 -8.63 -9.82 11.44
CA LYS A 237 -10.08 -10.06 11.60
C LYS A 237 -10.45 -10.47 13.01
N VAL A 238 -9.62 -11.30 13.62
CA VAL A 238 -9.83 -11.82 14.98
C VAL A 238 -9.82 -10.74 16.05
N SER A 239 -9.19 -9.60 15.78
CA SER A 239 -9.12 -8.47 16.72
C SER A 239 -10.42 -7.68 16.83
N ASN A 240 -11.34 -7.80 15.85
CA ASN A 240 -12.55 -6.96 15.71
C ASN A 240 -12.26 -5.45 15.73
N ARG A 241 -11.02 -5.02 15.47
CA ARG A 241 -10.60 -3.62 15.45
C ARG A 241 -10.64 -3.05 14.03
N SER A 242 -10.88 -1.77 13.94
CA SER A 242 -10.82 -1.00 12.69
C SER A 242 -10.46 0.45 12.99
N MET A 243 -9.90 1.15 12.00
CA MET A 243 -9.54 2.56 12.11
C MET A 243 -10.78 3.46 12.16
N PHE A 244 -11.86 3.05 11.49
CA PHE A 244 -13.15 3.74 11.49
C PHE A 244 -14.29 2.75 11.27
N LYS A 245 -15.50 3.17 11.60
CA LYS A 245 -16.72 2.38 11.36
C LYS A 245 -17.34 2.75 10.04
N VAL A 246 -17.59 1.75 9.22
CA VAL A 246 -18.38 1.87 7.99
C VAL A 246 -19.84 1.71 8.36
N LYS A 247 -20.69 2.64 7.90
CA LYS A 247 -22.15 2.43 7.98
C LYS A 247 -22.53 1.46 6.87
N GLU A 248 -22.85 0.23 7.22
CA GLU A 248 -23.44 -0.71 6.27
C GLU A 248 -24.83 -0.22 5.88
N PHE A 249 -25.00 0.22 4.65
CA PHE A 249 -26.34 0.36 4.08
C PHE A 249 -26.85 -1.05 3.74
N ARG A 250 -27.68 -1.58 4.60
CA ARG A 250 -28.48 -2.76 4.23
C ARG A 250 -29.43 -2.36 3.11
N LYS A 251 -29.30 -3.00 1.95
CA LYS A 251 -30.34 -2.97 0.91
C LYS A 251 -31.54 -3.77 1.37
#